data_30547ffa6c7f5504a0ceae505e7ccf1a
#
_entry.id   30547ffa6c7f5504a0ceae505e7ccf1a
#
_cell.length_a   1.000
_cell.length_b   1.000
_cell.length_c   1.000
_cell.angle_alpha   90.00
_cell.angle_beta   90.00
_cell.angle_gamma   90.00
#
_symmetry.space_group_name_H-M   'P 1'
#
loop_
_entity.id
_entity.type
_entity.pdbx_description
1 polymer ?
#
loop_
_entity_poly.entity_id
_entity_poly.type
_entity_poly.pdbx_seq_one_letter_code
_entity_poly.pdbx_strand_id
1 'polypeptide(L)'
;MLDMKFVRENLPAVQEMLKHRCNTLDLSPFTELEERRRRILQDVEEKKARRNAVSKEVGARKKAGENADEIVAEMRTLGDEIAALDEDLRDVELRLRGLLLQIPNMPKADVPIGKDETENPEVRRCGTPRTFDFTPKAHWAIGDALGILDAERAAKVTGARFTFYKGLGARLERACINFMMDLHAEKHGYTEMLAPYIVNEASMIGTGQLPKFAEDMFKLEGLDYYLVPTAEVPTTNYHRDEILDAEQLPEYYTSYTACFRAEAGSAGRDTRGLIRQHQFNKVELIKFVTPETSWDELESMVTAAEDVLKILELPYRVIQLCTGDMSFTSAKTYDIEVWMPAQDKYREISSCSNCTDYQARRANIKYRPARGAKPTFLHTLNGSGLAVGRTVAAILENNQQEDGSVIVPKALVPYMHGVTVIR
;
A
#
# COMPACT_ATOMS: atom_id res chain seq x y z
N MET A 1 -9.59 -4.47 3.56
CA MET A 1 -10.18 -5.82 3.75
C MET A 1 -11.47 -5.94 2.99
N LEU A 2 -11.83 -7.16 2.59
CA LEU A 2 -13.14 -7.38 1.97
C LEU A 2 -14.28 -7.14 2.97
N ASP A 3 -15.46 -6.82 2.45
CA ASP A 3 -16.68 -6.72 3.24
C ASP A 3 -17.10 -8.11 3.77
N MET A 4 -17.42 -8.22 5.06
CA MET A 4 -17.80 -9.50 5.68
C MET A 4 -19.06 -10.12 5.05
N LYS A 5 -20.04 -9.27 4.70
CA LYS A 5 -21.26 -9.74 4.03
C LYS A 5 -20.93 -10.25 2.62
N PHE A 6 -20.07 -9.55 1.90
CA PHE A 6 -19.59 -9.97 0.58
C PHE A 6 -18.91 -11.35 0.66
N VAL A 7 -17.97 -11.55 1.60
CA VAL A 7 -17.27 -12.84 1.77
C VAL A 7 -18.26 -13.97 2.06
N ARG A 8 -19.22 -13.73 2.97
CA ARG A 8 -20.24 -14.71 3.29
C ARG A 8 -21.11 -15.11 2.10
N GLU A 9 -21.57 -14.12 1.32
CA GLU A 9 -22.50 -14.33 0.19
C GLU A 9 -21.80 -14.86 -1.05
N ASN A 10 -20.46 -14.69 -1.15
CA ASN A 10 -19.66 -15.05 -2.32
C ASN A 10 -18.48 -15.97 -1.97
N LEU A 11 -18.63 -16.82 -0.96
CA LEU A 11 -17.53 -17.67 -0.45
C LEU A 11 -16.83 -18.49 -1.56
N PRO A 12 -17.55 -19.13 -2.51
CA PRO A 12 -16.89 -19.86 -3.62
C PRO A 12 -16.02 -18.95 -4.50
N ALA A 13 -16.46 -17.72 -4.79
CA ALA A 13 -15.69 -16.77 -5.58
C ALA A 13 -14.44 -16.29 -4.84
N VAL A 14 -14.52 -16.10 -3.52
CA VAL A 14 -13.37 -15.76 -2.68
C VAL A 14 -12.37 -16.93 -2.62
N GLN A 15 -12.83 -18.16 -2.52
CA GLN A 15 -11.97 -19.35 -2.58
C GLN A 15 -11.27 -19.50 -3.94
N GLU A 16 -11.96 -19.24 -5.03
CA GLU A 16 -11.37 -19.26 -6.37
C GLU A 16 -10.35 -18.14 -6.55
N MET A 17 -10.65 -16.94 -6.08
CA MET A 17 -9.71 -15.83 -6.04
C MET A 17 -8.44 -16.19 -5.27
N LEU A 18 -8.55 -16.83 -4.09
CA LEU A 18 -7.36 -17.27 -3.34
C LEU A 18 -6.48 -18.21 -4.14
N LYS A 19 -7.05 -19.16 -4.89
CA LYS A 19 -6.31 -20.05 -5.79
C LYS A 19 -5.59 -19.27 -6.90
N HIS A 20 -6.31 -18.36 -7.58
CA HIS A 20 -5.73 -17.50 -8.62
C HIS A 20 -4.60 -16.62 -8.11
N ARG A 21 -4.65 -16.24 -6.83
CA ARG A 21 -3.61 -15.45 -6.15
C ARG A 21 -2.54 -16.32 -5.47
N CYS A 22 -2.46 -17.60 -5.80
CA CYS A 22 -1.51 -18.55 -5.20
C CYS A 22 -1.51 -18.52 -3.66
N ASN A 23 -2.69 -18.26 -3.05
CA ASN A 23 -2.87 -18.12 -1.61
C ASN A 23 -3.54 -19.37 -1.02
N THR A 24 -2.98 -19.92 0.04
CA THR A 24 -3.42 -21.16 0.69
C THR A 24 -4.28 -20.93 1.93
N LEU A 25 -4.80 -19.72 2.15
CA LEU A 25 -5.64 -19.40 3.31
C LEU A 25 -6.89 -20.28 3.34
N ASP A 26 -7.09 -21.01 4.45
CA ASP A 26 -8.31 -21.75 4.71
C ASP A 26 -9.41 -20.82 5.23
N LEU A 27 -10.59 -20.84 4.59
CA LEU A 27 -11.76 -20.06 4.96
C LEU A 27 -12.77 -20.85 5.83
N SER A 28 -12.52 -22.12 6.16
CA SER A 28 -13.40 -22.90 7.04
C SER A 28 -13.65 -22.21 8.39
N PRO A 29 -12.63 -21.63 9.07
CA PRO A 29 -12.84 -20.92 10.33
C PRO A 29 -13.73 -19.67 10.19
N PHE A 30 -13.72 -19.02 9.01
CA PHE A 30 -14.61 -17.88 8.76
C PHE A 30 -16.07 -18.30 8.77
N THR A 31 -16.39 -19.40 8.11
CA THR A 31 -17.78 -19.92 8.05
C THR A 31 -18.30 -20.28 9.45
N GLU A 32 -17.50 -21.01 10.21
CA GLU A 32 -17.85 -21.42 11.58
C GLU A 32 -18.09 -20.21 12.51
N LEU A 33 -17.19 -19.24 12.46
CA LEU A 33 -17.28 -18.03 13.29
C LEU A 33 -18.45 -17.14 12.87
N GLU A 34 -18.72 -17.02 11.57
CA GLU A 34 -19.85 -16.21 11.07
C GLU A 34 -21.20 -16.83 11.46
N GLU A 35 -21.33 -18.16 11.39
CA GLU A 35 -22.52 -18.86 11.87
C GLU A 35 -22.71 -18.71 13.39
N ARG A 36 -21.60 -18.80 14.17
CA ARG A 36 -21.63 -18.56 15.62
C ARG A 36 -22.06 -17.12 15.92
N ARG A 37 -21.48 -16.14 15.21
CA ARG A 37 -21.85 -14.73 15.35
C ARG A 37 -23.34 -14.51 15.15
N ARG A 38 -23.92 -15.09 14.10
CA ARG A 38 -25.35 -14.93 13.78
C ARG A 38 -26.24 -15.53 14.87
N ARG A 39 -25.87 -16.70 15.39
CA ARG A 39 -26.59 -17.32 16.51
C ARG A 39 -26.56 -16.43 17.75
N ILE A 40 -25.37 -15.96 18.13
CA ILE A 40 -25.22 -15.06 19.30
C ILE A 40 -26.06 -13.78 19.11
N LEU A 41 -26.04 -13.15 17.94
CA LEU A 41 -26.84 -11.95 17.66
C LEU A 41 -28.34 -12.21 17.83
N GLN A 42 -28.83 -13.33 17.30
CA GLN A 42 -30.24 -13.74 17.49
C GLN A 42 -30.58 -13.91 18.95
N ASP A 43 -29.78 -14.67 19.72
CA ASP A 43 -29.98 -14.90 21.14
C ASP A 43 -29.95 -13.58 21.93
N VAL A 44 -29.05 -12.68 21.63
CA VAL A 44 -28.96 -11.34 22.25
C VAL A 44 -30.21 -10.52 21.96
N GLU A 45 -30.68 -10.51 20.71
CA GLU A 45 -31.92 -9.78 20.34
C GLU A 45 -33.13 -10.31 21.05
N GLU A 46 -33.32 -11.64 21.11
CA GLU A 46 -34.41 -12.30 21.81
C GLU A 46 -34.38 -11.98 23.30
N LYS A 47 -33.22 -12.09 23.96
CA LYS A 47 -33.06 -11.77 25.38
C LYS A 47 -33.27 -10.28 25.69
N LYS A 48 -32.79 -9.37 24.83
CA LYS A 48 -33.05 -7.93 24.96
C LYS A 48 -34.53 -7.61 24.81
N ALA A 49 -35.24 -8.25 23.87
CA ALA A 49 -36.68 -8.11 23.71
C ALA A 49 -37.43 -8.61 24.96
N ARG A 50 -37.07 -9.81 25.50
CA ARG A 50 -37.62 -10.37 26.73
C ARG A 50 -37.38 -9.44 27.91
N ARG A 51 -36.15 -8.95 28.11
CA ARG A 51 -35.82 -8.00 29.19
C ARG A 51 -36.66 -6.74 29.12
N ASN A 52 -36.89 -6.20 27.92
CA ASN A 52 -37.75 -5.02 27.74
C ASN A 52 -39.21 -5.27 28.08
N ALA A 53 -39.74 -6.46 27.75
CA ALA A 53 -41.10 -6.87 28.13
C ALA A 53 -41.23 -7.02 29.64
N VAL A 54 -40.31 -7.77 30.29
CA VAL A 54 -40.23 -7.96 31.72
C VAL A 54 -40.11 -6.64 32.49
N SER A 55 -39.30 -5.70 31.97
CA SER A 55 -39.15 -4.37 32.57
C SER A 55 -40.46 -3.56 32.58
N LYS A 56 -41.28 -3.68 31.53
CA LYS A 56 -42.63 -3.06 31.51
C LYS A 56 -43.57 -3.70 32.51
N GLU A 57 -43.51 -5.05 32.67
CA GLU A 57 -44.34 -5.79 33.65
C GLU A 57 -43.97 -5.42 35.08
N VAL A 58 -42.67 -5.33 35.42
CA VAL A 58 -42.19 -4.83 36.72
C VAL A 58 -42.75 -3.44 37.02
N GLY A 59 -42.75 -2.54 36.04
CA GLY A 59 -43.33 -1.20 36.18
C GLY A 59 -44.83 -1.21 36.44
N ALA A 60 -45.58 -2.12 35.79
CA ALA A 60 -47.02 -2.26 35.98
C ALA A 60 -47.35 -2.82 37.36
N ARG A 61 -46.69 -3.90 37.80
CA ARG A 61 -46.92 -4.52 39.13
C ARG A 61 -46.55 -3.59 40.27
N LYS A 62 -45.44 -2.88 40.19
CA LYS A 62 -45.07 -1.88 41.20
C LYS A 62 -46.09 -0.74 41.31
N LYS A 63 -46.69 -0.31 40.20
CA LYS A 63 -47.78 0.67 40.22
C LYS A 63 -49.05 0.14 40.85
N ALA A 64 -49.33 -1.16 40.69
CA ALA A 64 -50.47 -1.85 41.30
C ALA A 64 -50.24 -2.21 42.77
N GLY A 65 -49.06 -1.99 43.35
CA GLY A 65 -48.70 -2.39 44.71
C GLY A 65 -48.44 -3.89 44.85
N GLU A 66 -48.22 -4.62 43.75
CA GLU A 66 -47.99 -6.07 43.74
C GLU A 66 -46.51 -6.40 43.95
N ASN A 67 -46.24 -7.61 44.47
CA ASN A 67 -44.86 -8.10 44.58
C ASN A 67 -44.26 -8.35 43.17
N ALA A 68 -43.03 -7.85 42.94
CA ALA A 68 -42.31 -7.99 41.71
C ALA A 68 -40.93 -8.66 41.87
N ASP A 69 -40.64 -9.26 43.04
CA ASP A 69 -39.27 -9.74 43.36
C ASP A 69 -38.82 -10.86 42.44
N GLU A 70 -39.67 -11.80 42.07
CA GLU A 70 -39.35 -12.89 41.14
C GLU A 70 -38.99 -12.33 39.74
N ILE A 71 -39.77 -11.36 39.28
CA ILE A 71 -39.54 -10.74 37.94
C ILE A 71 -38.31 -9.88 37.96
N VAL A 72 -37.97 -9.23 39.06
CA VAL A 72 -36.71 -8.50 39.23
C VAL A 72 -35.54 -9.47 39.23
N ALA A 73 -35.66 -10.66 39.84
CA ALA A 73 -34.63 -11.69 39.74
C ALA A 73 -34.44 -12.19 38.28
N GLU A 74 -35.56 -12.42 37.54
CA GLU A 74 -35.49 -12.75 36.11
C GLU A 74 -34.75 -11.68 35.31
N MET A 75 -35.04 -10.40 35.55
CA MET A 75 -34.35 -9.29 34.89
C MET A 75 -32.85 -9.29 35.14
N ARG A 76 -32.42 -9.64 36.38
CA ARG A 76 -31.00 -9.73 36.72
C ARG A 76 -30.34 -10.87 35.95
N THR A 77 -30.95 -12.06 35.94
CA THR A 77 -30.44 -13.21 35.18
C THR A 77 -30.33 -12.90 33.69
N LEU A 78 -31.37 -12.30 33.09
CA LEU A 78 -31.31 -11.85 31.67
C LEU A 78 -30.24 -10.84 31.45
N GLY A 79 -29.96 -9.95 32.40
CA GLY A 79 -28.85 -8.98 32.30
C GLY A 79 -27.48 -9.65 32.26
N ASP A 80 -27.26 -10.62 33.15
CA ASP A 80 -26.01 -11.39 33.23
C ASP A 80 -25.79 -12.27 31.97
N GLU A 81 -26.85 -12.92 31.47
CA GLU A 81 -26.79 -13.70 30.23
C GLU A 81 -26.49 -12.84 29.00
N ILE A 82 -27.09 -11.64 28.87
CA ILE A 82 -26.81 -10.70 27.79
C ILE A 82 -25.38 -10.24 27.87
N ALA A 83 -24.85 -9.95 29.05
CA ALA A 83 -23.45 -9.51 29.23
C ALA A 83 -22.46 -10.61 28.78
N ALA A 84 -22.73 -11.88 29.14
CA ALA A 84 -21.91 -13.00 28.71
C ALA A 84 -21.94 -13.21 27.19
N LEU A 85 -23.12 -13.08 26.55
CA LEU A 85 -23.26 -13.16 25.09
C LEU A 85 -22.60 -11.98 24.37
N ASP A 86 -22.70 -10.76 24.92
CA ASP A 86 -22.02 -9.57 24.35
C ASP A 86 -20.50 -9.70 24.47
N GLU A 87 -19.93 -10.40 25.45
CA GLU A 87 -18.50 -10.73 25.56
C GLU A 87 -18.09 -11.78 24.53
N ASP A 88 -18.85 -12.87 24.39
CA ASP A 88 -18.63 -13.92 23.40
C ASP A 88 -18.71 -13.33 21.95
N LEU A 89 -19.66 -12.43 21.71
CA LEU A 89 -19.78 -11.72 20.44
C LEU A 89 -18.52 -10.92 20.10
N ARG A 90 -17.96 -10.21 21.08
CA ARG A 90 -16.73 -9.44 20.90
C ARG A 90 -15.54 -10.33 20.52
N ASP A 91 -15.38 -11.49 21.17
CA ASP A 91 -14.32 -12.45 20.83
C ASP A 91 -14.50 -12.97 19.40
N VAL A 92 -15.71 -13.39 19.03
CA VAL A 92 -16.02 -13.88 17.69
C VAL A 92 -15.77 -12.81 16.62
N GLU A 93 -16.18 -11.56 16.86
CA GLU A 93 -15.96 -10.44 15.93
C GLU A 93 -14.48 -10.09 15.79
N LEU A 94 -13.69 -10.15 16.87
CA LEU A 94 -12.24 -9.95 16.83
C LEU A 94 -11.55 -11.03 15.97
N ARG A 95 -11.93 -12.28 16.14
CA ARG A 95 -11.40 -13.42 15.37
C ARG A 95 -11.79 -13.33 13.89
N LEU A 96 -13.04 -12.99 13.59
CA LEU A 96 -13.52 -12.75 12.22
C LEU A 96 -12.75 -11.62 11.57
N ARG A 97 -12.53 -10.51 12.28
CA ARG A 97 -11.71 -9.40 11.80
C ARG A 97 -10.27 -9.85 11.48
N GLY A 98 -9.66 -10.66 12.36
CA GLY A 98 -8.33 -11.23 12.14
C GLY A 98 -8.24 -12.05 10.86
N LEU A 99 -9.27 -12.86 10.55
CA LEU A 99 -9.34 -13.64 9.31
C LEU A 99 -9.54 -12.73 8.09
N LEU A 100 -10.47 -11.76 8.15
CA LEU A 100 -10.72 -10.82 7.06
C LEU A 100 -9.47 -10.00 6.71
N LEU A 101 -8.63 -9.68 7.69
CA LEU A 101 -7.36 -9.00 7.48
C LEU A 101 -6.32 -9.85 6.73
N GLN A 102 -6.49 -11.17 6.64
CA GLN A 102 -5.63 -12.09 5.91
C GLN A 102 -6.12 -12.43 4.50
N ILE A 103 -7.34 -12.06 4.15
CA ILE A 103 -7.88 -12.27 2.79
C ILE A 103 -7.37 -11.14 1.90
N PRO A 104 -6.69 -11.41 0.76
CA PRO A 104 -6.26 -10.37 -0.19
C PRO A 104 -7.46 -9.75 -0.91
N ASN A 105 -7.22 -8.63 -1.61
CA ASN A 105 -8.26 -7.97 -2.38
C ASN A 105 -8.68 -8.80 -3.60
N MET A 106 -9.93 -8.60 -4.04
CA MET A 106 -10.47 -9.22 -5.25
C MET A 106 -9.85 -8.57 -6.50
N PRO A 107 -9.28 -9.35 -7.43
CA PRO A 107 -8.82 -8.82 -8.71
C PRO A 107 -10.00 -8.31 -9.54
N LYS A 108 -9.76 -7.24 -10.31
CA LYS A 108 -10.70 -6.82 -11.37
C LYS A 108 -10.79 -7.93 -12.44
N ALA A 109 -11.95 -8.08 -13.05
CA ALA A 109 -12.22 -9.18 -13.98
C ALA A 109 -11.30 -9.24 -15.22
N ASP A 110 -10.66 -8.12 -15.59
CA ASP A 110 -9.72 -8.03 -16.70
C ASP A 110 -8.25 -8.28 -16.32
N VAL A 111 -7.97 -8.60 -15.05
CA VAL A 111 -6.63 -8.98 -14.60
C VAL A 111 -6.31 -10.39 -15.10
N PRO A 112 -5.16 -10.59 -15.79
CA PRO A 112 -4.77 -11.90 -16.27
C PRO A 112 -4.51 -12.86 -15.11
N ILE A 113 -5.01 -14.10 -15.27
CA ILE A 113 -4.69 -15.18 -14.32
C ILE A 113 -3.29 -15.68 -14.63
N GLY A 114 -2.42 -15.70 -13.62
CA GLY A 114 -1.04 -16.15 -13.75
C GLY A 114 -0.43 -16.41 -12.38
N LYS A 115 0.73 -17.03 -12.35
CA LYS A 115 1.42 -17.52 -11.16
C LYS A 115 2.40 -16.51 -10.55
N ASP A 116 3.20 -15.87 -11.40
CA ASP A 116 4.34 -15.04 -11.01
C ASP A 116 4.66 -14.00 -12.10
N GLU A 117 5.75 -13.26 -11.90
CA GLU A 117 6.21 -12.18 -12.79
C GLU A 117 6.44 -12.60 -14.25
N THR A 118 6.64 -13.89 -14.55
CA THR A 118 6.89 -14.37 -15.92
C THR A 118 5.63 -14.38 -16.78
N GLU A 119 4.45 -14.29 -16.17
CA GLU A 119 3.15 -14.31 -16.81
C GLU A 119 2.49 -12.92 -16.89
N ASN A 120 3.23 -11.86 -16.54
CA ASN A 120 2.77 -10.48 -16.65
C ASN A 120 2.82 -10.00 -18.10
N PRO A 121 1.69 -9.66 -18.75
CA PRO A 121 1.72 -9.16 -20.12
C PRO A 121 2.30 -7.75 -20.20
N GLU A 122 3.13 -7.52 -21.22
CA GLU A 122 3.56 -6.17 -21.59
C GLU A 122 2.40 -5.41 -22.22
N VAL A 123 2.09 -4.23 -21.69
CA VAL A 123 1.00 -3.36 -22.18
C VAL A 123 1.52 -2.39 -23.24
N ARG A 124 2.68 -1.78 -22.96
CA ARG A 124 3.32 -0.80 -23.86
C ARG A 124 4.79 -0.61 -23.52
N ARG A 125 5.51 -0.06 -24.47
CA ARG A 125 6.94 0.27 -24.35
C ARG A 125 7.20 1.69 -24.88
N CYS A 126 8.14 2.41 -24.25
CA CYS A 126 8.52 3.75 -24.65
C CYS A 126 10.05 3.89 -24.62
N GLY A 127 10.57 4.60 -25.60
CA GLY A 127 12.01 4.78 -25.79
C GLY A 127 12.69 3.53 -26.36
N THR A 128 13.88 3.74 -26.90
CA THR A 128 14.75 2.67 -27.43
C THR A 128 16.01 2.58 -26.57
N PRO A 129 16.36 1.38 -26.06
CA PRO A 129 17.62 1.18 -25.36
C PRO A 129 18.81 1.68 -26.19
N ARG A 130 19.69 2.44 -25.57
CA ARG A 130 20.92 2.93 -26.21
C ARG A 130 21.83 1.76 -26.53
N THR A 131 22.37 1.74 -27.74
CA THR A 131 23.48 0.86 -28.12
C THR A 131 24.80 1.52 -27.71
N PHE A 132 25.67 0.76 -27.07
CA PHE A 132 27.00 1.22 -26.65
C PHE A 132 28.08 0.59 -27.52
N ASP A 133 29.09 1.37 -27.87
CA ASP A 133 30.29 0.88 -28.57
C ASP A 133 31.32 0.28 -27.61
N PHE A 134 30.98 0.24 -26.32
CA PHE A 134 31.76 -0.34 -25.23
C PHE A 134 30.87 -1.19 -24.31
N THR A 135 31.44 -2.02 -23.46
CA THR A 135 30.64 -2.80 -22.47
C THR A 135 30.12 -1.89 -21.37
N PRO A 136 28.81 -1.72 -21.23
CA PRO A 136 28.24 -0.87 -20.19
C PRO A 136 28.51 -1.46 -18.78
N LYS A 137 28.97 -0.59 -17.88
CA LYS A 137 29.21 -0.92 -16.48
C LYS A 137 27.93 -0.80 -15.66
N ALA A 138 27.82 -1.63 -14.63
CA ALA A 138 26.74 -1.52 -13.68
C ALA A 138 26.87 -0.27 -12.80
N HIS A 139 25.71 0.29 -12.37
CA HIS A 139 25.65 1.55 -11.62
C HIS A 139 26.52 1.56 -10.36
N TRP A 140 26.68 0.44 -9.68
CA TRP A 140 27.55 0.35 -8.49
C TRP A 140 29.03 0.50 -8.87
N ALA A 141 29.48 -0.09 -10.00
CA ALA A 141 30.86 0.06 -10.46
C ALA A 141 31.13 1.50 -10.95
N ILE A 142 30.16 2.13 -11.60
CA ILE A 142 30.23 3.56 -11.99
C ILE A 142 30.30 4.44 -10.74
N GLY A 143 29.41 4.20 -9.79
CA GLY A 143 29.33 4.98 -8.56
C GLY A 143 30.58 4.86 -7.68
N ASP A 144 31.21 3.70 -7.64
CA ASP A 144 32.47 3.47 -6.94
C ASP A 144 33.62 4.20 -7.66
N ALA A 145 33.77 4.02 -8.98
CA ALA A 145 34.81 4.67 -9.78
C ALA A 145 34.76 6.19 -9.71
N LEU A 146 33.57 6.77 -9.70
CA LEU A 146 33.36 8.23 -9.57
C LEU A 146 33.39 8.71 -8.09
N GLY A 147 33.51 7.79 -7.13
CA GLY A 147 33.53 8.10 -5.71
C GLY A 147 32.22 8.71 -5.19
N ILE A 148 31.09 8.46 -5.85
CA ILE A 148 29.76 9.04 -5.55
C ILE A 148 28.84 8.09 -4.77
N LEU A 149 29.16 6.78 -4.76
CA LEU A 149 28.49 5.74 -3.95
C LEU A 149 29.53 5.06 -3.06
N ASP A 150 29.17 4.72 -1.82
CA ASP A 150 30.08 4.09 -0.87
C ASP A 150 29.31 3.05 -0.03
N ALA A 151 29.26 1.83 -0.55
CA ALA A 151 28.61 0.71 0.11
C ALA A 151 29.48 0.10 1.24
N GLU A 152 30.81 0.18 1.13
CA GLU A 152 31.73 -0.36 2.15
C GLU A 152 31.59 0.38 3.48
N ARG A 153 31.59 1.73 3.43
CA ARG A 153 31.40 2.53 4.64
C ARG A 153 29.98 2.44 5.17
N ALA A 154 28.98 2.30 4.30
CA ALA A 154 27.61 2.05 4.73
C ALA A 154 27.49 0.70 5.47
N ALA A 155 28.12 -0.36 4.97
CA ALA A 155 28.15 -1.67 5.63
C ALA A 155 28.82 -1.61 7.01
N LYS A 156 29.85 -0.78 7.19
CA LYS A 156 30.50 -0.54 8.47
C LYS A 156 29.57 0.16 9.48
N VAL A 157 28.70 1.06 9.00
CA VAL A 157 27.81 1.84 9.87
C VAL A 157 26.54 1.09 10.23
N THR A 158 25.93 0.36 9.26
CA THR A 158 24.60 -0.20 9.43
C THR A 158 24.52 -1.69 9.03
N GLY A 159 25.37 -2.14 8.12
CA GLY A 159 25.30 -3.49 7.55
C GLY A 159 25.15 -3.47 6.02
N ALA A 160 24.95 -4.66 5.43
CA ALA A 160 24.75 -4.81 3.99
C ALA A 160 23.45 -4.13 3.51
N ARG A 161 23.34 -3.86 2.20
CA ARG A 161 22.15 -3.25 1.55
C ARG A 161 21.83 -1.84 2.02
N PHE A 162 22.84 -1.09 2.46
CA PHE A 162 22.82 0.35 2.67
C PHE A 162 23.89 1.00 1.79
N THR A 163 23.71 2.25 1.44
CA THR A 163 24.64 2.99 0.58
C THR A 163 24.75 4.42 1.07
N PHE A 164 25.98 4.93 1.18
CA PHE A 164 26.20 6.37 1.24
C PHE A 164 26.25 6.95 -0.16
N TYR A 165 25.44 7.96 -0.40
CA TYR A 165 25.60 8.85 -1.58
C TYR A 165 26.51 10.00 -1.16
N LYS A 166 27.47 10.36 -2.00
CA LYS A 166 28.49 11.35 -1.69
C LYS A 166 28.69 12.36 -2.83
N GLY A 167 28.97 13.61 -2.53
CA GLY A 167 29.26 14.64 -3.52
C GLY A 167 28.15 14.79 -4.58
N LEU A 168 28.50 14.62 -5.86
CA LEU A 168 27.53 14.71 -6.96
C LEU A 168 26.50 13.59 -6.96
N GLY A 169 26.82 12.41 -6.38
CA GLY A 169 25.83 11.34 -6.20
C GLY A 169 24.72 11.74 -5.24
N ALA A 170 25.05 12.31 -4.08
CA ALA A 170 24.05 12.81 -3.14
C ALA A 170 23.23 13.98 -3.72
N ARG A 171 23.86 14.81 -4.55
CA ARG A 171 23.16 15.89 -5.27
C ARG A 171 22.21 15.33 -6.31
N LEU A 172 22.62 14.29 -7.07
CA LEU A 172 21.77 13.63 -8.07
C LEU A 172 20.54 12.98 -7.42
N GLU A 173 20.71 12.27 -6.31
CA GLU A 173 19.59 11.67 -5.53
C GLU A 173 18.57 12.75 -5.12
N ARG A 174 19.06 13.85 -4.53
CA ARG A 174 18.20 14.98 -4.15
C ARG A 174 17.58 15.69 -5.36
N ALA A 175 18.32 15.81 -6.49
CA ALA A 175 17.81 16.39 -7.71
C ALA A 175 16.63 15.57 -8.28
N CYS A 176 16.73 14.24 -8.25
CA CYS A 176 15.63 13.36 -8.64
C CYS A 176 14.42 13.54 -7.73
N ILE A 177 14.60 13.60 -6.40
CA ILE A 177 13.51 13.83 -5.45
C ILE A 177 12.78 15.14 -5.77
N ASN A 178 13.52 16.26 -5.82
CA ASN A 178 12.92 17.57 -6.04
C ASN A 178 12.22 17.65 -7.41
N PHE A 179 12.87 17.16 -8.46
CA PHE A 179 12.28 17.11 -9.80
C PHE A 179 10.95 16.32 -9.82
N MET A 180 10.90 15.14 -9.18
CA MET A 180 9.69 14.33 -9.16
C MET A 180 8.58 15.02 -8.35
N MET A 181 8.90 15.59 -7.19
CA MET A 181 7.93 16.30 -6.35
C MET A 181 7.35 17.51 -7.09
N ASP A 182 8.20 18.37 -7.69
CA ASP A 182 7.77 19.52 -8.45
C ASP A 182 6.91 19.12 -9.66
N LEU A 183 7.34 18.08 -10.42
CA LEU A 183 6.61 17.60 -11.58
C LEU A 183 5.19 17.14 -11.21
N HIS A 184 5.05 16.36 -10.13
CA HIS A 184 3.75 15.85 -9.72
C HIS A 184 2.86 16.96 -9.13
N ALA A 185 3.44 17.90 -8.41
CA ALA A 185 2.68 19.03 -7.86
C ALA A 185 2.24 20.01 -8.95
N GLU A 186 3.16 20.43 -9.83
CA GLU A 186 2.89 21.50 -10.79
C GLU A 186 2.15 21.02 -12.04
N LYS A 187 2.52 19.83 -12.56
CA LYS A 187 1.95 19.34 -13.83
C LYS A 187 0.77 18.40 -13.64
N HIS A 188 0.82 17.54 -12.63
CA HIS A 188 -0.17 16.49 -12.45
C HIS A 188 -1.23 16.82 -11.39
N GLY A 189 -1.13 17.98 -10.74
CA GLY A 189 -2.14 18.49 -9.82
C GLY A 189 -2.17 17.79 -8.45
N TYR A 190 -1.08 17.14 -8.06
CA TYR A 190 -0.95 16.56 -6.72
C TYR A 190 -0.61 17.64 -5.69
N THR A 191 -1.21 17.55 -4.52
CA THR A 191 -0.80 18.34 -3.36
C THR A 191 0.43 17.70 -2.72
N GLU A 192 1.51 18.47 -2.58
CA GLU A 192 2.71 18.01 -1.89
C GLU A 192 2.46 17.85 -0.40
N MET A 193 2.91 16.71 0.17
CA MET A 193 2.77 16.39 1.57
C MET A 193 4.10 15.91 2.16
N LEU A 194 4.52 16.47 3.28
CA LEU A 194 5.64 15.98 4.08
C LEU A 194 5.09 15.13 5.23
N ALA A 195 5.14 13.81 5.08
CA ALA A 195 4.57 12.86 6.01
C ALA A 195 5.56 12.41 7.11
N PRO A 196 5.07 11.97 8.29
CA PRO A 196 5.90 11.33 9.31
C PRO A 196 6.52 10.01 8.81
N TYR A 197 7.77 9.72 9.24
CA TYR A 197 8.48 8.48 8.90
C TYR A 197 8.29 7.38 9.94
N ILE A 198 7.68 7.70 11.07
CA ILE A 198 7.29 6.76 12.12
C ILE A 198 5.77 6.76 12.21
N VAL A 199 5.17 5.58 12.15
CA VAL A 199 3.71 5.40 12.18
C VAL A 199 3.32 4.36 13.23
N ASN A 200 2.07 4.43 13.71
CA ASN A 200 1.53 3.45 14.64
C ASN A 200 1.03 2.17 13.92
N GLU A 201 0.80 1.12 14.69
CA GLU A 201 0.31 -0.17 14.18
C GLU A 201 -1.02 -0.04 13.42
N ALA A 202 -1.93 0.82 13.88
CA ALA A 202 -3.21 1.04 13.21
C ALA A 202 -3.04 1.58 11.78
N SER A 203 -2.03 2.42 11.53
CA SER A 203 -1.68 2.90 10.20
C SER A 203 -1.13 1.79 9.31
N MET A 204 -0.29 0.91 9.85
CA MET A 204 0.23 -0.26 9.13
C MET A 204 -0.88 -1.26 8.77
N ILE A 205 -1.88 -1.43 9.65
CA ILE A 205 -3.07 -2.22 9.38
C ILE A 205 -3.95 -1.55 8.32
N GLY A 206 -4.12 -0.24 8.39
CA GLY A 206 -4.96 0.54 7.48
C GLY A 206 -4.60 0.37 6.01
N THR A 207 -3.32 0.36 5.68
CA THR A 207 -2.82 0.18 4.31
C THR A 207 -2.48 -1.27 3.94
N GLY A 208 -2.56 -2.22 4.90
CA GLY A 208 -2.44 -3.66 4.62
C GLY A 208 -1.05 -4.25 4.78
N GLN A 209 -0.07 -3.51 5.30
CA GLN A 209 1.24 -4.06 5.64
C GLN A 209 1.14 -5.07 6.76
N LEU A 210 0.33 -4.78 7.78
CA LEU A 210 0.04 -5.73 8.86
C LEU A 210 -1.35 -6.37 8.68
N PRO A 211 -1.52 -7.62 9.13
CA PRO A 211 -0.51 -8.50 9.75
C PRO A 211 0.42 -9.21 8.73
N LYS A 212 0.11 -9.17 7.44
CA LYS A 212 0.69 -10.05 6.40
C LYS A 212 2.23 -9.94 6.28
N PHE A 213 2.78 -8.73 6.32
CA PHE A 213 4.19 -8.45 6.06
C PHE A 213 4.96 -8.04 7.32
N ALA A 214 4.57 -8.55 8.49
CA ALA A 214 5.21 -8.17 9.76
C ALA A 214 6.73 -8.41 9.78
N GLU A 215 7.22 -9.48 9.14
CA GLU A 215 8.64 -9.81 9.06
C GLU A 215 9.46 -8.85 8.19
N ASP A 216 8.81 -8.14 7.26
CA ASP A 216 9.44 -7.13 6.40
C ASP A 216 9.48 -5.73 7.03
N MET A 217 8.84 -5.53 8.18
CA MET A 217 8.68 -4.23 8.82
C MET A 217 9.70 -4.03 9.95
N PHE A 218 10.28 -2.83 10.04
CA PHE A 218 11.08 -2.42 11.19
C PHE A 218 10.16 -1.88 12.29
N LYS A 219 9.94 -2.67 13.36
CA LYS A 219 9.22 -2.26 14.56
C LYS A 219 10.20 -1.61 15.56
N LEU A 220 9.79 -0.53 16.21
CA LEU A 220 10.55 0.09 17.29
C LEU A 220 10.36 -0.71 18.57
N GLU A 221 11.45 -1.09 19.24
CA GLU A 221 11.42 -1.87 20.46
C GLU A 221 10.71 -1.11 21.59
N GLY A 222 9.80 -1.77 22.30
CA GLY A 222 9.05 -1.22 23.41
C GLY A 222 7.92 -0.26 23.04
N LEU A 223 7.66 -0.05 21.74
CA LEU A 223 6.61 0.84 21.23
C LEU A 223 5.80 0.14 20.14
N ASP A 224 4.52 0.53 19.98
CA ASP A 224 3.69 0.08 18.86
C ASP A 224 3.87 0.99 17.63
N TYR A 225 5.13 1.31 17.34
CA TYR A 225 5.53 2.14 16.20
C TYR A 225 6.42 1.38 15.22
N TYR A 226 6.37 1.81 13.97
CA TYR A 226 7.09 1.23 12.85
C TYR A 226 7.75 2.32 12.02
N LEU A 227 8.91 2.03 11.44
CA LEU A 227 9.47 2.83 10.35
C LEU A 227 8.65 2.56 9.08
N VAL A 228 8.32 3.61 8.33
CA VAL A 228 7.48 3.48 7.13
C VAL A 228 8.18 2.69 6.03
N PRO A 229 7.53 1.67 5.42
CA PRO A 229 8.08 0.97 4.25
C PRO A 229 7.81 1.73 2.94
N THR A 230 6.94 2.75 2.98
CA THR A 230 6.48 3.57 1.87
C THR A 230 5.71 4.78 2.41
N ALA A 231 5.74 5.90 1.70
CA ALA A 231 4.91 7.06 2.02
C ALA A 231 3.40 6.78 1.88
N GLU A 232 3.02 5.70 1.20
CA GLU A 232 1.63 5.23 1.15
C GLU A 232 1.02 5.11 2.55
N VAL A 233 1.77 4.58 3.52
CA VAL A 233 1.23 4.33 4.86
C VAL A 233 0.77 5.61 5.56
N PRO A 234 1.61 6.62 5.78
CA PRO A 234 1.17 7.83 6.46
C PRO A 234 0.18 8.63 5.61
N THR A 235 0.38 8.71 4.29
CA THR A 235 -0.47 9.53 3.41
C THR A 235 -1.88 8.96 3.27
N THR A 236 -2.04 7.64 3.10
CA THR A 236 -3.38 7.01 3.06
C THR A 236 -4.10 7.13 4.40
N ASN A 237 -3.37 7.02 5.53
CA ASN A 237 -3.96 7.16 6.85
C ASN A 237 -4.23 8.61 7.27
N TYR A 238 -3.91 9.61 6.42
CA TYR A 238 -4.26 11.02 6.66
C TYR A 238 -5.75 11.20 6.92
N HIS A 239 -6.58 10.47 6.18
CA HIS A 239 -8.04 10.48 6.33
C HIS A 239 -8.60 9.29 7.14
N ARG A 240 -7.77 8.58 7.91
CA ARG A 240 -8.26 7.46 8.72
C ARG A 240 -9.36 7.92 9.70
N ASP A 241 -10.47 7.15 9.76
CA ASP A 241 -11.65 7.39 10.58
C ASP A 241 -12.42 8.68 10.21
N GLU A 242 -12.26 9.17 8.95
CA GLU A 242 -12.95 10.36 8.47
C GLU A 242 -14.07 10.03 7.48
N ILE A 243 -14.99 10.99 7.34
CA ILE A 243 -16.06 11.00 6.35
C ILE A 243 -15.94 12.29 5.55
N LEU A 244 -15.43 12.17 4.33
CA LEU A 244 -15.25 13.29 3.40
C LEU A 244 -16.59 13.67 2.74
N ASP A 245 -16.73 14.91 2.30
CA ASP A 245 -17.81 15.30 1.42
C ASP A 245 -17.44 14.98 -0.05
N ALA A 246 -18.43 14.64 -0.88
CA ALA A 246 -18.18 14.30 -2.29
C ALA A 246 -17.48 15.42 -3.07
N GLU A 247 -17.70 16.67 -2.67
CA GLU A 247 -17.10 17.86 -3.27
C GLU A 247 -15.59 17.97 -3.03
N GLN A 248 -15.04 17.24 -2.04
CA GLN A 248 -13.61 17.17 -1.77
C GLN A 248 -12.91 16.17 -2.70
N LEU A 249 -13.65 15.23 -3.30
CA LEU A 249 -13.09 14.19 -4.16
C LEU A 249 -13.13 14.63 -5.65
N PRO A 250 -12.10 14.30 -6.44
CA PRO A 250 -10.92 13.51 -6.06
C PRO A 250 -9.86 14.35 -5.33
N GLU A 251 -9.14 13.74 -4.38
CA GLU A 251 -7.94 14.32 -3.75
C GLU A 251 -6.69 13.55 -4.17
N TYR A 252 -5.62 14.30 -4.51
CA TYR A 252 -4.34 13.75 -4.94
C TYR A 252 -3.21 14.29 -4.06
N TYR A 253 -2.40 13.38 -3.52
CA TYR A 253 -1.23 13.73 -2.70
C TYR A 253 0.03 13.10 -3.26
N THR A 254 1.12 13.88 -3.31
CA THR A 254 2.47 13.36 -3.55
C THR A 254 3.30 13.56 -2.30
N SER A 255 4.03 12.52 -1.91
CA SER A 255 4.84 12.55 -0.68
C SER A 255 6.16 11.84 -0.89
N TYR A 256 7.24 12.45 -0.44
CA TYR A 256 8.57 11.85 -0.38
C TYR A 256 8.82 11.31 1.03
N THR A 257 9.33 10.07 1.13
CA THR A 257 9.89 9.53 2.36
C THR A 257 11.13 8.68 2.09
N ALA A 258 12.02 8.58 3.10
CA ALA A 258 12.83 7.38 3.23
C ALA A 258 11.89 6.19 3.54
N CYS A 259 12.17 5.06 2.92
CA CYS A 259 11.41 3.81 3.05
C CYS A 259 12.31 2.74 3.66
N PHE A 260 11.76 1.96 4.59
CA PHE A 260 12.52 0.98 5.37
C PHE A 260 11.88 -0.39 5.21
N ARG A 261 12.66 -1.38 4.71
CA ARG A 261 12.20 -2.77 4.49
C ARG A 261 13.26 -3.76 4.93
N ALA A 262 12.88 -4.74 5.75
CA ALA A 262 13.78 -5.79 6.21
C ALA A 262 14.14 -6.80 5.10
N GLU A 263 13.38 -6.83 3.98
CA GLU A 263 13.66 -7.68 2.82
C GLU A 263 13.84 -9.16 3.19
N ALA A 264 13.02 -9.68 4.13
CA ALA A 264 13.16 -11.00 4.74
C ALA A 264 13.14 -12.15 3.71
N GLY A 265 12.36 -12.01 2.64
CA GLY A 265 12.23 -13.03 1.59
C GLY A 265 13.24 -12.92 0.43
N SER A 266 14.24 -12.00 0.49
CA SER A 266 15.06 -11.65 -0.67
C SER A 266 16.55 -12.08 -0.55
N ALA A 267 16.83 -13.11 0.24
CA ALA A 267 18.21 -13.61 0.42
C ALA A 267 18.87 -13.94 -0.93
N GLY A 268 20.09 -13.41 -1.15
CA GLY A 268 20.90 -13.68 -2.34
C GLY A 268 20.50 -12.93 -3.62
N ARG A 269 19.35 -12.21 -3.65
CA ARG A 269 18.94 -11.44 -4.82
C ARG A 269 19.39 -9.98 -4.73
N ASP A 270 19.90 -9.42 -5.83
CA ASP A 270 20.32 -8.01 -5.95
C ASP A 270 21.13 -7.48 -4.74
N THR A 271 22.18 -8.21 -4.37
CA THR A 271 22.98 -7.94 -3.15
C THR A 271 23.91 -6.73 -3.28
N ARG A 272 24.06 -6.17 -4.49
CA ARG A 272 24.90 -5.00 -4.79
C ARG A 272 24.08 -3.89 -5.45
N GLY A 273 24.50 -2.65 -5.22
CA GLY A 273 23.92 -1.47 -5.86
C GLY A 273 22.63 -1.00 -5.21
N LEU A 274 21.82 -0.27 -5.99
CA LEU A 274 20.68 0.51 -5.52
C LEU A 274 19.31 -0.15 -5.77
N ILE A 275 19.29 -1.36 -6.33
CA ILE A 275 18.03 -2.02 -6.73
C ILE A 275 17.24 -2.52 -5.52
N ARG A 276 17.94 -3.10 -4.52
CA ARG A 276 17.31 -3.68 -3.34
C ARG A 276 18.06 -3.29 -2.08
N GLN A 277 17.50 -2.35 -1.34
CA GLN A 277 18.09 -1.75 -0.16
C GLN A 277 17.13 -1.84 1.03
N HIS A 278 17.67 -1.92 2.27
CA HIS A 278 16.90 -1.84 3.51
C HIS A 278 16.38 -0.42 3.79
N GLN A 279 17.09 0.60 3.27
CA GLN A 279 16.67 1.99 3.28
C GLN A 279 16.85 2.58 1.88
N PHE A 280 15.80 3.18 1.34
CA PHE A 280 15.81 3.86 0.05
C PHE A 280 14.81 5.02 0.04
N ASN A 281 14.95 5.92 -0.92
CA ASN A 281 14.04 7.05 -1.08
C ASN A 281 12.99 6.77 -2.15
N LYS A 282 11.76 7.19 -1.90
CA LYS A 282 10.64 7.03 -2.84
C LYS A 282 9.73 8.26 -2.80
N VAL A 283 9.37 8.75 -3.98
CA VAL A 283 8.24 9.65 -4.17
C VAL A 283 7.01 8.79 -4.39
N GLU A 284 5.94 9.06 -3.68
CA GLU A 284 4.70 8.29 -3.72
C GLU A 284 3.54 9.17 -4.16
N LEU A 285 2.63 8.60 -4.92
CA LEU A 285 1.39 9.20 -5.38
C LEU A 285 0.22 8.48 -4.73
N ILE A 286 -0.68 9.23 -4.09
CA ILE A 286 -1.88 8.71 -3.45
C ILE A 286 -3.09 9.44 -4.01
N LYS A 287 -4.16 8.71 -4.30
CA LYS A 287 -5.44 9.28 -4.69
C LYS A 287 -6.56 8.73 -3.83
N PHE A 288 -7.46 9.62 -3.41
CA PHE A 288 -8.75 9.31 -2.82
C PHE A 288 -9.82 9.70 -3.83
N VAL A 289 -10.62 8.72 -4.25
CA VAL A 289 -11.53 8.92 -5.38
C VAL A 289 -12.87 8.24 -5.15
N THR A 290 -13.87 8.61 -5.94
CA THR A 290 -15.13 7.87 -5.95
C THR A 290 -14.98 6.54 -6.72
N PRO A 291 -15.81 5.52 -6.42
CA PRO A 291 -15.75 4.24 -7.13
C PRO A 291 -15.91 4.37 -8.66
N GLU A 292 -16.71 5.34 -9.11
CA GLU A 292 -17.07 5.55 -10.52
C GLU A 292 -15.87 5.97 -11.38
N THR A 293 -14.94 6.75 -10.82
CA THR A 293 -13.80 7.31 -11.56
C THR A 293 -12.51 6.53 -11.34
N SER A 294 -12.48 5.60 -10.37
CA SER A 294 -11.23 5.03 -9.86
C SER A 294 -10.37 4.28 -10.90
N TRP A 295 -10.97 3.74 -11.96
CA TRP A 295 -10.20 3.06 -13.00
C TRP A 295 -9.51 4.03 -13.96
N ASP A 296 -10.16 5.12 -14.32
CA ASP A 296 -9.56 6.21 -15.12
C ASP A 296 -8.47 6.91 -14.30
N GLU A 297 -8.67 7.00 -12.99
CA GLU A 297 -7.67 7.53 -12.06
C GLU A 297 -6.42 6.65 -11.92
N LEU A 298 -6.55 5.33 -12.11
CA LEU A 298 -5.38 4.44 -12.20
C LEU A 298 -4.58 4.74 -13.48
N GLU A 299 -5.24 4.85 -14.63
CA GLU A 299 -4.56 5.15 -15.90
C GLU A 299 -3.85 6.52 -15.86
N SER A 300 -4.48 7.52 -15.26
CA SER A 300 -3.88 8.84 -15.08
C SER A 300 -2.67 8.81 -14.12
N MET A 301 -2.71 7.98 -13.07
CA MET A 301 -1.58 7.78 -12.15
C MET A 301 -0.39 7.11 -12.86
N VAL A 302 -0.64 6.07 -13.65
CA VAL A 302 0.40 5.41 -14.46
C VAL A 302 1.03 6.41 -15.41
N THR A 303 0.21 7.22 -16.10
CA THR A 303 0.69 8.27 -17.01
C THR A 303 1.58 9.29 -16.29
N ALA A 304 1.22 9.71 -15.09
CA ALA A 304 2.02 10.63 -14.28
C ALA A 304 3.39 10.03 -13.90
N ALA A 305 3.44 8.75 -13.55
CA ALA A 305 4.69 8.05 -13.26
C ALA A 305 5.55 7.85 -14.52
N GLU A 306 4.95 7.50 -15.67
CA GLU A 306 5.64 7.40 -16.96
C GLU A 306 6.29 8.74 -17.39
N ASP A 307 5.63 9.86 -17.10
CA ASP A 307 6.13 11.19 -17.50
C ASP A 307 7.48 11.51 -16.87
N VAL A 308 7.79 11.01 -15.67
CA VAL A 308 9.13 11.12 -15.07
C VAL A 308 10.18 10.50 -16.00
N LEU A 309 9.95 9.27 -16.45
CA LEU A 309 10.89 8.54 -17.32
C LEU A 309 10.99 9.16 -18.72
N LYS A 310 9.87 9.63 -19.28
CA LYS A 310 9.84 10.34 -20.56
C LYS A 310 10.68 11.60 -20.52
N ILE A 311 10.53 12.42 -19.48
CA ILE A 311 11.27 13.68 -19.34
C ILE A 311 12.76 13.43 -19.04
N LEU A 312 13.09 12.33 -18.34
CA LEU A 312 14.47 11.90 -18.12
C LEU A 312 15.08 11.17 -19.35
N GLU A 313 14.28 10.93 -20.39
CA GLU A 313 14.68 10.22 -21.61
C GLU A 313 15.19 8.78 -21.34
N LEU A 314 14.63 8.11 -20.32
CA LEU A 314 14.97 6.74 -19.95
C LEU A 314 14.00 5.74 -20.61
N PRO A 315 14.51 4.72 -21.33
CA PRO A 315 13.65 3.68 -21.92
C PRO A 315 12.98 2.84 -20.87
N TYR A 316 11.68 2.55 -21.06
CA TYR A 316 10.88 1.77 -20.12
C TYR A 316 9.80 0.96 -20.84
N ARG A 317 9.20 0.00 -20.11
CA ARG A 317 7.97 -0.68 -20.50
C ARG A 317 6.97 -0.66 -19.33
N VAL A 318 5.71 -0.82 -19.67
CA VAL A 318 4.61 -1.00 -18.71
C VAL A 318 4.08 -2.42 -18.85
N ILE A 319 3.97 -3.12 -17.74
CA ILE A 319 3.39 -4.46 -17.64
C ILE A 319 2.16 -4.41 -16.75
N GLN A 320 1.17 -5.26 -17.01
CA GLN A 320 0.05 -5.49 -16.09
C GLN A 320 0.35 -6.71 -15.25
N LEU A 321 0.26 -6.60 -13.93
CA LEU A 321 0.49 -7.74 -13.06
C LEU A 321 -0.65 -8.76 -13.17
N CYS A 322 -0.29 -10.04 -13.22
CA CYS A 322 -1.21 -11.16 -13.14
C CYS A 322 -1.64 -11.41 -11.68
N THR A 323 -2.65 -12.23 -11.50
CA THR A 323 -3.25 -12.49 -10.17
C THR A 323 -2.25 -12.99 -9.13
N GLY A 324 -1.26 -13.80 -9.50
CA GLY A 324 -0.26 -14.36 -8.58
C GLY A 324 0.84 -13.38 -8.17
N ASP A 325 1.06 -12.32 -8.97
CA ASP A 325 2.11 -11.32 -8.73
C ASP A 325 1.59 -9.99 -8.14
N MET A 326 0.29 -9.75 -8.19
CA MET A 326 -0.33 -8.54 -7.63
C MET A 326 -0.09 -8.40 -6.14
N SER A 327 0.12 -7.16 -5.66
CA SER A 327 0.21 -6.85 -4.25
C SER A 327 -1.07 -7.27 -3.49
N PHE A 328 -0.93 -7.53 -2.19
CA PHE A 328 -2.01 -8.06 -1.34
C PHE A 328 -3.28 -7.19 -1.34
N THR A 329 -3.12 -5.86 -1.40
CA THR A 329 -4.21 -4.89 -1.27
C THR A 329 -4.81 -4.46 -2.60
N SER A 330 -4.15 -4.73 -3.73
CA SER A 330 -4.57 -4.25 -5.04
C SER A 330 -5.63 -5.11 -5.70
N ALA A 331 -6.53 -4.46 -6.44
CA ALA A 331 -7.48 -5.09 -7.35
C ALA A 331 -6.97 -5.08 -8.81
N LYS A 332 -6.09 -4.15 -9.17
CA LYS A 332 -5.36 -4.10 -10.43
C LYS A 332 -4.09 -3.29 -10.25
N THR A 333 -3.00 -3.75 -10.85
CA THR A 333 -1.68 -3.11 -10.76
C THR A 333 -1.02 -3.07 -12.13
N TYR A 334 -0.39 -1.94 -12.42
CA TYR A 334 0.59 -1.79 -13.49
C TYR A 334 1.95 -1.53 -12.88
N ASP A 335 2.98 -2.27 -13.34
CA ASP A 335 4.36 -1.96 -13.05
C ASP A 335 5.00 -1.27 -14.25
N ILE A 336 5.81 -0.27 -13.95
CA ILE A 336 6.68 0.39 -14.92
C ILE A 336 8.09 -0.12 -14.66
N GLU A 337 8.73 -0.63 -15.70
CA GLU A 337 10.07 -1.18 -15.63
C GLU A 337 11.02 -0.38 -16.53
N VAL A 338 12.12 0.12 -15.96
CA VAL A 338 13.15 0.87 -16.65
C VAL A 338 14.24 -0.04 -17.20
N TRP A 339 14.78 0.28 -18.36
CA TRP A 339 15.88 -0.45 -18.97
C TRP A 339 17.19 -0.27 -18.18
N MET A 340 17.87 -1.37 -17.91
CA MET A 340 19.16 -1.41 -17.21
C MET A 340 20.22 -2.06 -18.12
N PRO A 341 21.05 -1.26 -18.83
CA PRO A 341 21.99 -1.75 -19.85
C PRO A 341 22.97 -2.81 -19.36
N ALA A 342 23.52 -2.65 -18.15
CA ALA A 342 24.49 -3.61 -17.62
C ALA A 342 23.90 -4.98 -17.26
N GLN A 343 22.58 -5.04 -17.12
CA GLN A 343 21.84 -6.27 -16.81
C GLN A 343 21.12 -6.85 -18.03
N ASP A 344 21.10 -6.09 -19.15
CA ASP A 344 20.35 -6.40 -20.37
C ASP A 344 18.89 -6.78 -20.11
N LYS A 345 18.22 -6.00 -19.23
CA LYS A 345 16.83 -6.24 -18.85
C LYS A 345 16.12 -5.00 -18.30
N TYR A 346 14.80 -5.07 -18.31
CA TYR A 346 13.94 -4.12 -17.62
C TYR A 346 13.85 -4.45 -16.13
N ARG A 347 13.80 -3.42 -15.30
CA ARG A 347 13.69 -3.53 -13.84
C ARG A 347 12.57 -2.63 -13.34
N GLU A 348 11.70 -3.15 -12.50
CA GLU A 348 10.64 -2.40 -11.84
C GLU A 348 11.19 -1.14 -11.18
N ILE A 349 10.56 0.02 -11.48
CA ILE A 349 10.89 1.32 -10.92
C ILE A 349 9.65 2.00 -10.30
N SER A 350 8.47 1.60 -10.71
CA SER A 350 7.19 2.04 -10.17
C SER A 350 6.18 0.91 -10.21
N SER A 351 5.29 0.89 -9.23
CA SER A 351 4.11 0.04 -9.19
C SER A 351 2.90 0.92 -8.86
N CYS A 352 1.88 0.93 -9.73
CA CYS A 352 0.67 1.75 -9.59
C CYS A 352 -0.54 0.84 -9.42
N SER A 353 -1.25 0.97 -8.30
CA SER A 353 -2.32 0.08 -7.87
C SER A 353 -3.62 0.81 -7.59
N ASN A 354 -4.73 0.23 -8.03
CA ASN A 354 -6.06 0.55 -7.54
C ASN A 354 -6.44 -0.47 -6.46
N CYS A 355 -6.63 -0.02 -5.24
CA CYS A 355 -7.01 -0.85 -4.09
C CYS A 355 -8.53 -0.94 -3.89
N THR A 356 -9.33 -0.30 -4.74
CA THR A 356 -10.78 -0.17 -4.55
C THR A 356 -11.11 0.33 -3.13
N ASP A 357 -12.14 -0.18 -2.50
CA ASP A 357 -12.50 0.15 -1.11
C ASP A 357 -11.73 -0.65 -0.04
N TYR A 358 -10.77 -1.48 -0.45
CA TYR A 358 -10.09 -2.42 0.44
C TYR A 358 -9.34 -1.74 1.58
N GLN A 359 -8.53 -0.72 1.27
CA GLN A 359 -7.81 0.07 2.28
C GLN A 359 -8.76 1.01 3.03
N ALA A 360 -9.72 1.62 2.32
CA ALA A 360 -10.73 2.47 2.94
C ALA A 360 -11.55 1.73 4.01
N ARG A 361 -11.87 0.43 3.80
CA ARG A 361 -12.50 -0.41 4.83
C ARG A 361 -11.58 -0.71 6.02
N ARG A 362 -10.27 -0.85 5.79
CA ARG A 362 -9.28 -1.10 6.85
C ARG A 362 -9.05 0.14 7.72
N ALA A 363 -8.95 1.30 7.06
CA ALA A 363 -8.70 2.60 7.68
C ALA A 363 -10.00 3.38 8.01
N ASN A 364 -11.18 2.82 7.71
CA ASN A 364 -12.51 3.42 7.94
C ASN A 364 -12.66 4.81 7.28
N ILE A 365 -12.20 4.95 6.02
CA ILE A 365 -12.30 6.18 5.24
C ILE A 365 -13.56 6.13 4.38
N LYS A 366 -14.45 7.10 4.56
CA LYS A 366 -15.73 7.15 3.86
C LYS A 366 -15.94 8.51 3.21
N TYR A 367 -16.93 8.58 2.34
CA TYR A 367 -17.42 9.85 1.82
C TYR A 367 -18.95 9.87 1.76
N ARG A 368 -19.54 11.06 1.70
CA ARG A 368 -20.98 11.26 1.48
C ARG A 368 -21.21 11.57 0.01
N PRO A 369 -21.88 10.69 -0.77
CA PRO A 369 -22.15 10.94 -2.19
C PRO A 369 -23.01 12.17 -2.44
N ALA A 370 -23.87 12.55 -1.48
CA ALA A 370 -24.71 13.75 -1.52
C ALA A 370 -25.09 14.16 -0.11
N ARG A 371 -25.53 15.41 0.07
CA ARG A 371 -26.02 15.93 1.35
C ARG A 371 -27.14 15.06 1.91
N GLY A 372 -26.96 14.54 3.13
CA GLY A 372 -27.93 13.66 3.80
C GLY A 372 -27.86 12.19 3.37
N ALA A 373 -27.05 11.83 2.38
CA ALA A 373 -26.85 10.45 2.00
C ALA A 373 -26.07 9.68 3.06
N LYS A 374 -26.27 8.35 3.11
CA LYS A 374 -25.49 7.46 3.97
C LYS A 374 -24.03 7.42 3.49
N PRO A 375 -23.05 7.58 4.40
CA PRO A 375 -21.65 7.45 4.03
C PRO A 375 -21.33 6.07 3.44
N THR A 376 -20.48 6.04 2.40
CA THR A 376 -19.97 4.84 1.76
C THR A 376 -18.44 4.91 1.70
N PHE A 377 -17.77 3.78 1.48
CA PHE A 377 -16.32 3.73 1.34
C PHE A 377 -15.89 4.31 0.00
N LEU A 378 -14.86 5.15 0.02
CA LEU A 378 -14.20 5.62 -1.19
C LEU A 378 -13.19 4.58 -1.72
N HIS A 379 -12.61 4.82 -2.89
CA HIS A 379 -11.51 4.04 -3.41
C HIS A 379 -10.17 4.75 -3.16
N THR A 380 -9.13 3.97 -2.87
CA THR A 380 -7.76 4.45 -2.73
C THR A 380 -6.89 3.90 -3.86
N LEU A 381 -5.98 4.73 -4.36
CA LEU A 381 -4.95 4.35 -5.30
C LEU A 381 -3.59 4.79 -4.77
N ASN A 382 -2.57 4.00 -5.04
CA ASN A 382 -1.19 4.32 -4.72
C ASN A 382 -0.27 3.99 -5.89
N GLY A 383 0.82 4.72 -6.02
CA GLY A 383 1.84 4.44 -7.02
C GLY A 383 3.13 5.17 -6.76
N SER A 384 4.26 4.59 -7.17
CA SER A 384 5.54 5.28 -7.05
C SER A 384 5.71 6.31 -8.16
N GLY A 385 6.11 7.50 -7.77
CA GLY A 385 6.35 8.58 -8.72
C GLY A 385 7.77 9.16 -8.76
N LEU A 386 8.89 8.41 -8.59
CA LEU A 386 9.26 7.00 -8.65
C LEU A 386 10.10 6.55 -7.43
N ALA A 387 10.66 5.30 -7.51
CA ALA A 387 11.76 4.86 -6.64
C ALA A 387 13.06 5.59 -7.00
N VAL A 388 13.53 6.49 -6.11
CA VAL A 388 14.60 7.44 -6.43
C VAL A 388 15.94 6.75 -6.68
N GLY A 389 16.35 5.82 -5.81
CA GLY A 389 17.61 5.08 -5.98
C GLY A 389 17.65 4.27 -7.27
N ARG A 390 16.53 3.66 -7.71
CA ARG A 390 16.43 2.97 -9.00
C ARG A 390 16.51 3.95 -10.17
N THR A 391 15.97 5.15 -10.03
CA THR A 391 16.08 6.22 -11.03
C THR A 391 17.54 6.67 -11.16
N VAL A 392 18.26 6.86 -10.06
CA VAL A 392 19.70 7.16 -10.07
C VAL A 392 20.48 6.03 -10.75
N ALA A 393 20.19 4.76 -10.38
CA ALA A 393 20.84 3.62 -11.02
C ALA A 393 20.63 3.60 -12.55
N ALA A 394 19.39 3.85 -13.00
CA ALA A 394 19.05 3.91 -14.41
C ALA A 394 19.76 5.07 -15.14
N ILE A 395 19.84 6.25 -14.53
CA ILE A 395 20.59 7.39 -15.07
C ILE A 395 22.08 7.05 -15.21
N LEU A 396 22.69 6.47 -14.16
CA LEU A 396 24.09 6.09 -14.20
C LEU A 396 24.38 5.08 -15.32
N GLU A 397 23.54 4.07 -15.51
CA GLU A 397 23.75 3.03 -16.52
C GLU A 397 23.41 3.49 -17.95
N ASN A 398 22.31 4.21 -18.17
CA ASN A 398 21.90 4.64 -19.52
C ASN A 398 22.75 5.81 -20.04
N ASN A 399 23.23 6.70 -19.15
CA ASN A 399 23.91 7.93 -19.55
C ASN A 399 25.43 7.86 -19.39
N GLN A 400 25.99 6.67 -19.06
CA GLN A 400 27.44 6.48 -18.98
C GLN A 400 28.15 6.70 -20.30
N GLN A 401 29.40 7.20 -20.25
CA GLN A 401 30.25 7.39 -21.37
C GLN A 401 31.47 6.47 -21.31
N GLU A 402 32.15 6.29 -22.41
CA GLU A 402 33.35 5.42 -22.51
C GLU A 402 34.46 5.84 -21.54
N ASP A 403 34.62 7.16 -21.30
CA ASP A 403 35.59 7.73 -20.36
C ASP A 403 35.21 7.54 -18.89
N GLY A 404 34.07 6.88 -18.59
CA GLY A 404 33.55 6.62 -17.26
C GLY A 404 32.71 7.76 -16.67
N SER A 405 32.58 8.88 -17.37
CA SER A 405 31.69 9.98 -16.97
C SER A 405 30.21 9.64 -17.21
N VAL A 406 29.31 10.42 -16.59
CA VAL A 406 27.86 10.26 -16.74
C VAL A 406 27.24 11.60 -17.13
N ILE A 407 26.50 11.64 -18.24
CA ILE A 407 25.74 12.82 -18.66
C ILE A 407 24.49 12.95 -17.77
N VAL A 408 24.31 14.15 -17.19
CA VAL A 408 23.11 14.46 -16.41
C VAL A 408 21.94 14.73 -17.36
N PRO A 409 20.77 14.10 -17.17
CA PRO A 409 19.56 14.42 -17.93
C PRO A 409 19.26 15.93 -17.90
N LYS A 410 18.87 16.49 -19.04
CA LYS A 410 18.64 17.95 -19.17
C LYS A 410 17.68 18.50 -18.13
N ALA A 411 16.61 17.76 -17.81
CA ALA A 411 15.63 18.14 -16.81
C ALA A 411 16.20 18.26 -15.39
N LEU A 412 17.28 17.53 -15.06
CA LEU A 412 17.93 17.56 -13.75
C LEU A 412 19.03 18.63 -13.64
N VAL A 413 19.50 19.22 -14.76
CA VAL A 413 20.58 20.22 -14.75
C VAL A 413 20.28 21.42 -13.83
N PRO A 414 19.06 21.99 -13.80
CA PRO A 414 18.71 23.05 -12.85
C PRO A 414 18.86 22.60 -11.39
N TYR A 415 18.38 21.40 -11.05
CA TYR A 415 18.47 20.80 -9.71
C TYR A 415 19.91 20.39 -9.34
N MET A 416 20.78 20.21 -10.34
CA MET A 416 22.21 19.93 -10.19
C MET A 416 23.06 21.22 -10.16
N HIS A 417 22.44 22.40 -10.09
CA HIS A 417 23.09 23.71 -10.13
C HIS A 417 24.00 23.91 -11.36
N GLY A 418 23.51 23.51 -12.54
CA GLY A 418 24.20 23.67 -13.81
C GLY A 418 25.23 22.57 -14.15
N VAL A 419 25.42 21.57 -13.30
CA VAL A 419 26.28 20.42 -13.62
C VAL A 419 25.61 19.57 -14.68
N THR A 420 26.30 19.41 -15.82
CA THR A 420 25.83 18.64 -16.99
C THR A 420 26.51 17.28 -17.10
N VAL A 421 27.64 17.06 -16.44
CA VAL A 421 28.44 15.82 -16.49
C VAL A 421 28.99 15.52 -15.09
N ILE A 422 28.87 14.28 -14.63
CA ILE A 422 29.49 13.76 -13.41
C ILE A 422 30.80 13.05 -13.82
N ARG A 423 31.90 13.48 -13.20
CA ARG A 423 33.24 12.94 -13.43
C ARG A 423 33.95 12.65 -12.14
#